data_30a3c57c51ededdfe4c4a5c225a2b342
#
_entry.id   30a3c57c51ededdfe4c4a5c225a2b342
#
_cell.length_a   1.000
_cell.length_b   1.000
_cell.length_c   1.000
_cell.angle_alpha   90.00
_cell.angle_beta   90.00
_cell.angle_gamma   90.00
#
_symmetry.space_group_name_H-M   'P 1'
#
loop_
_entity.id
_entity.type
_entity.pdbx_description
1 polymer ?
#
loop_
_entity_poly.entity_id
_entity_poly.type
_entity_poly.pdbx_seq_one_letter_code
_entity_poly.pdbx_strand_id
1 'polypeptide(L)'
;MGMMLSLGALWMLTERLHHSKNIEEKAHLTVIGVLRKIDTASVLFFLGILLAVASLQEAGHLLLAADWLRTSLDDVYLIDLAIGLLSAIVDNVPLVAASMGMYDIVPAAAVTDAWTGMFVQDGIFWQFLAYCAGTGGSALIIGSAAGVAVMGLERIDFVWYLKKISILAVLGYFAGAGVYLLMFA
;
A
#
# COMPACT_ATOMS: atom_id res chain seq x y z
N MET A 1 -6.77 2.36 -17.73
CA MET A 1 -6.90 3.75 -18.19
C MET A 1 -8.19 3.98 -19.02
N GLY A 2 -8.52 3.14 -20.01
CA GLY A 2 -9.74 3.28 -20.82
C GLY A 2 -11.04 3.27 -20.02
N MET A 3 -11.16 2.43 -19.00
CA MET A 3 -12.35 2.34 -18.14
C MET A 3 -12.61 3.63 -17.33
N MET A 4 -11.57 4.29 -16.84
CA MET A 4 -11.69 5.57 -16.12
C MET A 4 -12.12 6.70 -17.06
N LEU A 5 -11.59 6.72 -18.29
CA LEU A 5 -12.00 7.70 -19.31
C LEU A 5 -13.45 7.49 -19.74
N SER A 6 -13.90 6.23 -19.90
CA SER A 6 -15.29 5.91 -20.27
C SER A 6 -16.27 6.27 -19.15
N LEU A 7 -15.93 6.02 -17.87
CA LEU A 7 -16.75 6.43 -16.73
C LEU A 7 -16.84 7.95 -16.61
N GLY A 8 -15.74 8.67 -16.83
CA GLY A 8 -15.73 10.13 -16.87
C GLY A 8 -16.60 10.69 -18.00
N ALA A 9 -16.51 10.10 -19.21
CA ALA A 9 -17.33 10.49 -20.35
C ALA A 9 -18.83 10.19 -20.11
N LEU A 10 -19.15 9.03 -19.53
CA LEU A 10 -20.51 8.67 -19.13
C LEU A 10 -21.07 9.64 -18.09
N TRP A 11 -20.27 10.05 -17.12
CA TRP A 11 -20.68 11.04 -16.13
C TRP A 11 -20.98 12.40 -16.77
N MET A 12 -20.09 12.89 -17.65
CA MET A 12 -20.32 14.15 -18.38
C MET A 12 -21.60 14.09 -19.23
N LEU A 13 -21.88 12.91 -19.83
CA LEU A 13 -23.07 12.68 -20.61
C LEU A 13 -24.35 12.71 -19.74
N THR A 14 -24.31 12.05 -18.60
CA THR A 14 -25.44 12.05 -17.64
C THR A 14 -25.69 13.42 -17.04
N GLU A 15 -24.64 14.19 -16.77
CA GLU A 15 -24.75 15.59 -16.33
C GLU A 15 -25.47 16.46 -17.39
N ARG A 16 -25.16 16.24 -18.67
CA ARG A 16 -25.75 16.97 -19.78
C ARG A 16 -27.21 16.60 -20.05
N LEU A 17 -27.59 15.33 -19.82
CA LEU A 17 -28.94 14.82 -20.05
C LEU A 17 -29.90 15.11 -18.87
N HIS A 18 -29.41 15.32 -17.67
CA HIS A 18 -30.24 15.61 -16.47
C HIS A 18 -30.62 17.10 -16.37
N HIS A 19 -31.41 17.57 -17.30
CA HIS A 19 -31.84 18.98 -17.41
C HIS A 19 -32.88 19.43 -16.35
N SER A 20 -33.39 18.51 -15.52
CA SER A 20 -34.60 18.72 -14.70
C SER A 20 -34.37 18.99 -13.21
N LYS A 21 -33.15 19.15 -12.72
CA LYS A 21 -32.87 19.39 -11.30
C LYS A 21 -32.56 20.85 -10.99
N ASN A 22 -32.90 21.31 -9.78
CA ASN A 22 -32.60 22.64 -9.26
C ASN A 22 -31.09 22.94 -9.32
N ILE A 23 -30.73 24.19 -9.54
CA ILE A 23 -29.34 24.66 -9.77
C ILE A 23 -28.43 24.32 -8.57
N GLU A 24 -28.95 24.36 -7.34
CA GLU A 24 -28.17 24.03 -6.13
C GLU A 24 -27.86 22.53 -6.01
N GLU A 25 -28.80 21.64 -6.34
CA GLU A 25 -28.57 20.20 -6.38
C GLU A 25 -27.61 19.79 -7.49
N LYS A 26 -27.65 20.51 -8.63
CA LYS A 26 -26.71 20.29 -9.75
C LYS A 26 -25.28 20.64 -9.39
N ALA A 27 -25.04 21.69 -8.61
CA ALA A 27 -23.69 22.14 -8.27
C ALA A 27 -22.85 21.06 -7.55
N HIS A 28 -23.49 20.18 -6.78
CA HIS A 28 -22.83 19.09 -6.08
C HIS A 28 -22.58 17.85 -6.95
N LEU A 29 -23.29 17.71 -8.07
CA LEU A 29 -23.23 16.57 -8.99
C LEU A 29 -22.42 16.85 -10.25
N THR A 30 -21.97 18.09 -10.45
CA THR A 30 -21.13 18.45 -11.61
C THR A 30 -19.72 17.87 -11.43
N VAL A 31 -19.05 17.54 -12.55
CA VAL A 31 -17.65 17.12 -12.57
C VAL A 31 -16.77 18.13 -11.83
N ILE A 32 -16.99 19.44 -12.07
CA ILE A 32 -16.25 20.51 -11.38
C ILE A 32 -16.54 20.53 -9.88
N GLY A 33 -17.80 20.31 -9.48
CA GLY A 33 -18.19 20.25 -8.06
C GLY A 33 -17.51 19.08 -7.33
N VAL A 34 -17.39 17.93 -8.00
CA VAL A 34 -16.69 16.75 -7.44
C VAL A 34 -15.18 16.96 -7.43
N LEU A 35 -14.58 17.50 -8.50
CA LEU A 35 -13.15 17.79 -8.57
C LEU A 35 -12.70 18.77 -7.46
N ARG A 36 -13.55 19.73 -7.08
CA ARG A 36 -13.27 20.64 -5.96
C ARG A 36 -13.22 19.95 -4.59
N LYS A 37 -13.79 18.74 -4.46
CA LYS A 37 -13.77 17.95 -3.24
C LYS A 37 -12.56 17.01 -3.15
N ILE A 38 -11.77 16.91 -4.23
CA ILE A 38 -10.55 16.10 -4.20
C ILE A 38 -9.56 16.75 -3.24
N ASP A 39 -9.06 15.95 -2.32
CA ASP A 39 -7.96 16.36 -1.44
C ASP A 39 -6.65 16.42 -2.23
N THR A 40 -6.36 17.60 -2.76
CA THR A 40 -5.15 17.86 -3.54
C THR A 40 -3.88 17.64 -2.70
N ALA A 41 -3.94 17.85 -1.39
CA ALA A 41 -2.79 17.64 -0.51
C ALA A 41 -2.41 16.16 -0.48
N SER A 42 -3.39 15.26 -0.31
CA SER A 42 -3.15 13.81 -0.38
C SER A 42 -2.63 13.36 -1.75
N VAL A 43 -3.17 13.89 -2.84
CA VAL A 43 -2.69 13.56 -4.20
C VAL A 43 -1.22 13.96 -4.37
N LEU A 44 -0.84 15.18 -3.97
CA LEU A 44 0.53 15.66 -4.05
C LEU A 44 1.47 14.91 -3.10
N PHE A 45 0.99 14.54 -1.92
CA PHE A 45 1.73 13.71 -0.97
C PHE A 45 2.09 12.33 -1.58
N PHE A 46 1.12 11.61 -2.13
CA PHE A 46 1.39 10.33 -2.77
C PHE A 46 2.27 10.47 -4.02
N LEU A 47 2.07 11.51 -4.82
CA LEU A 47 2.95 11.80 -5.95
C LEU A 47 4.40 12.02 -5.49
N GLY A 48 4.61 12.80 -4.43
CA GLY A 48 5.93 13.03 -3.84
C GLY A 48 6.60 11.74 -3.38
N ILE A 49 5.86 10.86 -2.71
CA ILE A 49 6.35 9.54 -2.29
C ILE A 49 6.77 8.69 -3.50
N LEU A 50 5.91 8.58 -4.51
CA LEU A 50 6.21 7.77 -5.70
C LEU A 50 7.43 8.30 -6.45
N LEU A 51 7.60 9.63 -6.55
CA LEU A 51 8.77 10.26 -7.13
C LEU A 51 10.06 9.98 -6.32
N ALA A 52 9.95 10.02 -4.98
CA ALA A 52 11.08 9.68 -4.11
C ALA A 52 11.50 8.21 -4.28
N VAL A 53 10.53 7.28 -4.30
CA VAL A 53 10.80 5.85 -4.54
C VAL A 53 11.43 5.64 -5.91
N ALA A 54 10.89 6.26 -6.96
CA ALA A 54 11.45 6.18 -8.31
C ALA A 54 12.90 6.72 -8.37
N SER A 55 13.19 7.80 -7.64
CA SER A 55 14.54 8.36 -7.55
C SER A 55 15.52 7.40 -6.86
N LEU A 56 15.08 6.72 -5.78
CA LEU A 56 15.90 5.70 -5.10
C LEU A 56 16.13 4.47 -5.98
N GLN A 57 15.13 4.08 -6.77
CA GLN A 57 15.24 2.98 -7.73
C GLN A 57 16.25 3.32 -8.83
N GLU A 58 16.14 4.49 -9.44
CA GLU A 58 17.05 4.95 -10.49
C GLU A 58 18.49 5.11 -9.97
N ALA A 59 18.66 5.54 -8.73
CA ALA A 59 19.97 5.64 -8.07
C ALA A 59 20.54 4.27 -7.64
N GLY A 60 19.81 3.16 -7.83
CA GLY A 60 20.24 1.81 -7.46
C GLY A 60 20.18 1.48 -5.97
N HIS A 61 19.71 2.39 -5.13
CA HIS A 61 19.63 2.16 -3.68
C HIS A 61 18.65 1.04 -3.30
N LEU A 62 17.57 0.86 -4.06
CA LEU A 62 16.62 -0.22 -3.81
C LEU A 62 17.22 -1.60 -4.11
N LEU A 63 18.06 -1.72 -5.14
CA LEU A 63 18.77 -2.96 -5.43
C LEU A 63 19.78 -3.31 -4.34
N LEU A 64 20.48 -2.31 -3.79
CA LEU A 64 21.38 -2.52 -2.65
C LEU A 64 20.61 -2.99 -1.40
N ALA A 65 19.43 -2.43 -1.14
CA ALA A 65 18.57 -2.85 -0.06
C ALA A 65 18.05 -4.28 -0.26
N ALA A 66 17.66 -4.65 -1.48
CA ALA A 66 17.21 -6.00 -1.83
C ALA A 66 18.34 -7.03 -1.61
N ASP A 67 19.57 -6.71 -2.08
CA ASP A 67 20.74 -7.59 -1.90
C ASP A 67 21.12 -7.74 -0.42
N TRP A 68 21.06 -6.66 0.34
CA TRP A 68 21.27 -6.70 1.79
C TRP A 68 20.22 -7.55 2.51
N LEU A 69 18.94 -7.42 2.17
CA LEU A 69 17.87 -8.24 2.74
C LEU A 69 18.09 -9.72 2.39
N ARG A 70 18.40 -10.02 1.13
CA ARG A 70 18.67 -11.38 0.68
C ARG A 70 19.85 -12.01 1.41
N THR A 71 20.98 -11.30 1.51
CA THR A 71 22.18 -11.81 2.16
C THR A 71 22.05 -11.95 3.69
N SER A 72 21.18 -11.12 4.30
CA SER A 72 21.00 -11.12 5.76
C SER A 72 19.93 -12.12 6.22
N LEU A 73 18.86 -12.30 5.47
CA LEU A 73 17.70 -13.12 5.87
C LEU A 73 17.60 -14.44 5.11
N ASP A 74 18.07 -14.47 3.83
CA ASP A 74 18.12 -15.64 2.92
C ASP A 74 16.78 -16.41 2.79
N ASP A 75 15.69 -15.79 3.18
CA ASP A 75 14.34 -16.37 3.17
C ASP A 75 13.31 -15.30 2.80
N VAL A 76 12.49 -15.58 1.79
CA VAL A 76 11.49 -14.64 1.26
C VAL A 76 10.44 -14.28 2.31
N TYR A 77 10.03 -15.25 3.13
CA TYR A 77 9.03 -14.99 4.17
C TYR A 77 9.57 -14.10 5.27
N LEU A 78 10.86 -14.27 5.64
CA LEU A 78 11.51 -13.39 6.62
C LEU A 78 11.70 -11.98 6.05
N ILE A 79 11.98 -11.85 4.75
CA ILE A 79 12.07 -10.56 4.07
C ILE A 79 10.73 -9.85 4.13
N ASP A 80 9.63 -10.52 3.76
CA ASP A 80 8.29 -9.94 3.80
C ASP A 80 7.86 -9.56 5.22
N LEU A 81 8.16 -10.40 6.21
CA LEU A 81 7.92 -10.10 7.62
C LEU A 81 8.70 -8.87 8.08
N ALA A 82 9.97 -8.74 7.70
CA ALA A 82 10.78 -7.58 8.04
C ALA A 82 10.24 -6.30 7.38
N ILE A 83 9.89 -6.37 6.10
CA ILE A 83 9.26 -5.27 5.37
C ILE A 83 7.92 -4.89 6.03
N GLY A 84 7.11 -5.88 6.39
CA GLY A 84 5.83 -5.64 7.06
C GLY A 84 5.98 -4.98 8.44
N LEU A 85 6.99 -5.36 9.24
CA LEU A 85 7.28 -4.68 10.50
C LEU A 85 7.76 -3.23 10.28
N LEU A 86 8.49 -2.97 9.19
CA LEU A 86 8.88 -1.61 8.83
C LEU A 86 7.66 -0.75 8.48
N SER A 87 6.57 -1.35 8.00
CA SER A 87 5.28 -0.68 7.77
C SER A 87 4.68 -0.05 9.05
N ALA A 88 5.12 -0.45 10.23
CA ALA A 88 4.72 0.21 11.47
C ALA A 88 5.22 1.66 11.57
N ILE A 89 6.30 2.00 10.85
CA ILE A 89 6.95 3.33 10.89
C ILE A 89 6.75 4.06 9.56
N VAL A 90 6.88 3.32 8.44
CA VAL A 90 6.73 3.83 7.09
C VAL A 90 5.34 3.43 6.58
N ASP A 91 4.57 4.36 6.04
CA ASP A 91 3.25 4.04 5.47
C ASP A 91 3.36 2.88 4.46
N ASN A 92 2.36 2.02 4.46
CA ASN A 92 2.34 0.79 3.65
C ASN A 92 2.45 1.06 2.14
N VAL A 93 1.86 2.16 1.64
CA VAL A 93 1.87 2.47 0.20
C VAL A 93 3.29 2.73 -0.33
N PRO A 94 4.09 3.64 0.25
CA PRO A 94 5.47 3.82 -0.19
C PRO A 94 6.33 2.57 0.03
N LEU A 95 6.05 1.79 1.05
CA LEU A 95 6.81 0.58 1.35
C LEU A 95 6.58 -0.50 0.29
N VAL A 96 5.33 -0.74 -0.09
CA VAL A 96 4.99 -1.67 -1.18
C VAL A 96 5.57 -1.18 -2.52
N ALA A 97 5.48 0.13 -2.80
CA ALA A 97 6.08 0.70 -4.00
C ALA A 97 7.61 0.51 -4.03
N ALA A 98 8.30 0.69 -2.90
CA ALA A 98 9.72 0.42 -2.77
C ALA A 98 10.04 -1.07 -3.00
N SER A 99 9.24 -1.99 -2.42
CA SER A 99 9.41 -3.44 -2.62
C SER A 99 9.24 -3.85 -4.08
N MET A 100 8.29 -3.24 -4.81
CA MET A 100 8.14 -3.42 -6.25
C MET A 100 9.32 -2.85 -7.08
N GLY A 101 10.06 -1.91 -6.52
CA GLY A 101 11.29 -1.39 -7.11
C GLY A 101 12.56 -2.18 -6.72
N MET A 102 12.49 -2.98 -5.66
CA MET A 102 13.55 -3.89 -5.23
C MET A 102 13.56 -5.20 -6.02
N TYR A 103 12.39 -5.73 -6.33
CA TYR A 103 12.21 -7.05 -6.93
C TYR A 103 11.36 -6.93 -8.19
N ASP A 104 11.86 -7.48 -9.29
CA ASP A 104 11.12 -7.54 -10.55
C ASP A 104 10.16 -8.72 -10.59
N ILE A 105 9.04 -8.56 -11.30
CA ILE A 105 8.16 -9.69 -11.60
C ILE A 105 8.85 -10.58 -12.62
N VAL A 106 9.12 -11.82 -12.22
CA VAL A 106 9.77 -12.82 -13.06
C VAL A 106 8.73 -13.46 -14.00
N PRO A 107 8.91 -13.41 -15.32
CA PRO A 107 8.06 -14.17 -16.23
C PRO A 107 8.15 -15.68 -15.95
N ALA A 108 7.02 -16.39 -15.97
CA ALA A 108 7.01 -17.84 -15.68
C ALA A 108 7.99 -18.66 -16.53
N ALA A 109 8.25 -18.23 -17.77
CA ALA A 109 9.22 -18.85 -18.66
C ALA A 109 10.69 -18.59 -18.27
N ALA A 110 10.95 -17.62 -17.39
CA ALA A 110 12.29 -17.23 -16.93
C ALA A 110 12.62 -17.76 -15.52
N VAL A 111 11.75 -18.56 -14.94
CA VAL A 111 11.99 -19.20 -13.63
C VAL A 111 13.09 -20.26 -13.79
N THR A 112 14.18 -20.07 -13.05
CA THR A 112 15.36 -20.96 -13.09
C THR A 112 15.52 -21.77 -11.79
N ASP A 113 14.99 -21.29 -10.69
CA ASP A 113 15.13 -21.87 -9.36
C ASP A 113 13.91 -21.55 -8.46
N ALA A 114 13.89 -22.11 -7.26
CA ALA A 114 12.81 -21.87 -6.30
C ALA A 114 12.69 -20.42 -5.87
N TRP A 115 13.81 -19.69 -5.77
CA TRP A 115 13.85 -18.27 -5.40
C TRP A 115 13.15 -17.42 -6.46
N THR A 116 13.56 -17.54 -7.72
CA THR A 116 12.95 -16.78 -8.82
C THR A 116 11.48 -17.14 -9.04
N GLY A 117 11.09 -18.38 -8.73
CA GLY A 117 9.70 -18.83 -8.78
C GLY A 117 8.77 -18.12 -7.78
N MET A 118 9.29 -17.57 -6.69
CA MET A 118 8.49 -16.82 -5.71
C MET A 118 8.07 -15.43 -6.20
N PHE A 119 8.78 -14.86 -7.19
CA PHE A 119 8.56 -13.52 -7.73
C PHE A 119 7.77 -13.49 -9.05
N VAL A 120 7.17 -14.61 -9.46
CA VAL A 120 6.25 -14.61 -10.60
C VAL A 120 5.03 -13.74 -10.31
N GLN A 121 4.28 -13.39 -11.35
CA GLN A 121 2.99 -12.73 -11.17
C GLN A 121 2.09 -13.57 -10.26
N ASP A 122 1.47 -12.95 -9.27
CA ASP A 122 0.69 -13.59 -8.20
C ASP A 122 1.49 -14.65 -7.39
N GLY A 123 2.83 -14.56 -7.40
CA GLY A 123 3.71 -15.41 -6.63
C GLY A 123 3.63 -15.16 -5.12
N ILE A 124 4.21 -16.08 -4.36
CA ILE A 124 4.14 -16.09 -2.88
C ILE A 124 4.66 -14.77 -2.28
N PHE A 125 5.78 -14.24 -2.80
CA PHE A 125 6.33 -12.96 -2.35
C PHE A 125 5.27 -11.85 -2.38
N TRP A 126 4.59 -11.66 -3.49
CA TRP A 126 3.62 -10.58 -3.65
C TRP A 126 2.38 -10.75 -2.79
N GLN A 127 1.91 -11.98 -2.63
CA GLN A 127 0.74 -12.28 -1.80
C GLN A 127 1.07 -12.08 -0.32
N PHE A 128 2.24 -12.58 0.13
CA PHE A 128 2.63 -12.46 1.52
C PHE A 128 3.07 -11.05 1.88
N LEU A 129 3.74 -10.33 0.96
CA LEU A 129 4.03 -8.90 1.09
C LEU A 129 2.76 -8.09 1.31
N ALA A 130 1.68 -8.36 0.53
CA ALA A 130 0.41 -7.64 0.68
C ALA A 130 -0.19 -7.84 2.08
N TYR A 131 -0.13 -9.06 2.62
CA TYR A 131 -0.51 -9.35 4.00
C TYR A 131 0.39 -8.59 4.99
N CYS A 132 1.70 -8.74 4.87
CA CYS A 132 2.68 -8.19 5.82
C CYS A 132 2.64 -6.66 5.85
N ALA A 133 2.66 -6.00 4.69
CA ALA A 133 2.60 -4.54 4.60
C ALA A 133 1.24 -3.99 5.07
N GLY A 134 0.14 -4.69 4.73
CA GLY A 134 -1.21 -4.26 5.11
C GLY A 134 -1.50 -4.38 6.61
N THR A 135 -0.96 -5.39 7.28
CA THR A 135 -1.23 -5.66 8.70
C THR A 135 -0.14 -5.12 9.62
N GLY A 136 1.12 -5.07 9.17
CA GLY A 136 2.27 -4.62 9.96
C GLY A 136 2.14 -3.17 10.43
N GLY A 137 1.52 -2.31 9.62
CA GLY A 137 1.24 -0.91 9.97
C GLY A 137 0.43 -0.73 11.25
N SER A 138 -0.38 -1.72 11.65
CA SER A 138 -1.14 -1.67 12.91
C SER A 138 -0.29 -1.89 14.16
N ALA A 139 0.96 -2.30 14.04
CA ALA A 139 1.86 -2.41 15.19
C ALA A 139 2.11 -1.05 15.87
N LEU A 140 2.13 0.03 15.08
CA LEU A 140 2.08 1.40 15.60
C LEU A 140 0.94 2.15 14.91
N ILE A 141 0.18 2.95 15.66
CA ILE A 141 -0.98 3.67 15.11
C ILE A 141 -0.58 4.66 13.99
N ILE A 142 0.68 5.09 13.98
CA ILE A 142 1.26 6.01 12.98
C ILE A 142 1.67 5.30 11.67
N GLY A 143 1.70 3.97 11.65
CA GLY A 143 2.12 3.16 10.51
C GLY A 143 1.14 3.16 9.34
N SER A 144 -0.01 3.83 9.47
CA SER A 144 -0.95 3.99 8.37
C SER A 144 -1.69 5.32 8.45
N ALA A 145 -2.01 5.91 7.30
CA ALA A 145 -2.80 7.14 7.21
C ALA A 145 -4.17 6.98 7.89
N ALA A 146 -4.79 5.80 7.77
CA ALA A 146 -6.05 5.48 8.44
C ALA A 146 -5.90 5.48 9.98
N GLY A 147 -4.81 4.90 10.50
CA GLY A 147 -4.51 4.90 11.94
C GLY A 147 -4.33 6.31 12.48
N VAL A 148 -3.60 7.17 11.78
CA VAL A 148 -3.41 8.58 12.15
C VAL A 148 -4.75 9.34 12.12
N ALA A 149 -5.60 9.10 11.12
CA ALA A 149 -6.92 9.71 11.04
C ALA A 149 -7.81 9.29 12.22
N VAL A 150 -7.86 8.00 12.57
CA VAL A 150 -8.63 7.49 13.73
C VAL A 150 -8.05 8.06 15.03
N MET A 151 -6.74 8.13 15.18
CA MET A 151 -6.10 8.74 16.35
C MET A 151 -6.58 10.19 16.55
N GLY A 152 -6.68 10.97 15.48
CA GLY A 152 -7.16 12.34 15.52
C GLY A 152 -8.65 12.46 15.83
N LEU A 153 -9.48 11.64 15.20
CA LEU A 153 -10.95 11.65 15.38
C LEU A 153 -11.36 11.20 16.77
N GLU A 154 -10.79 10.09 17.25
CA GLU A 154 -11.12 9.47 18.55
C GLU A 154 -10.26 10.01 19.70
N ARG A 155 -9.34 10.95 19.42
CA ARG A 155 -8.42 11.54 20.40
C ARG A 155 -7.61 10.49 21.16
N ILE A 156 -7.19 9.44 20.47
CA ILE A 156 -6.38 8.36 21.03
C ILE A 156 -4.95 8.87 21.21
N ASP A 157 -4.42 8.72 22.43
CA ASP A 157 -3.02 9.04 22.71
C ASP A 157 -2.07 7.96 22.17
N PHE A 158 -0.98 8.36 21.52
CA PHE A 158 0.00 7.43 20.93
C PHE A 158 0.60 6.49 21.97
N VAL A 159 0.95 6.99 23.15
CA VAL A 159 1.57 6.18 24.21
C VAL A 159 0.57 5.18 24.79
N TRP A 160 -0.70 5.57 24.88
CA TRP A 160 -1.78 4.66 25.26
C TRP A 160 -1.90 3.51 24.27
N TYR A 161 -1.94 3.82 22.97
CA TYR A 161 -2.02 2.80 21.91
C TYR A 161 -0.81 1.87 21.98
N LEU A 162 0.40 2.41 22.08
CA LEU A 162 1.64 1.66 22.16
C LEU A 162 1.62 0.65 23.33
N LYS A 163 1.08 1.05 24.49
CA LYS A 163 1.04 0.20 25.69
C LYS A 163 -0.09 -0.82 25.68
N LYS A 164 -1.23 -0.51 25.04
CA LYS A 164 -2.45 -1.31 25.15
C LYS A 164 -2.74 -2.14 23.90
N ILE A 165 -2.47 -1.61 22.72
CA ILE A 165 -2.88 -2.20 21.45
C ILE A 165 -1.70 -2.79 20.67
N SER A 166 -0.53 -2.12 20.66
CA SER A 166 0.61 -2.53 19.82
C SER A 166 1.06 -3.97 20.07
N ILE A 167 1.08 -4.42 21.33
CA ILE A 167 1.45 -5.81 21.64
C ILE A 167 0.46 -6.80 21.02
N LEU A 168 -0.85 -6.52 21.13
CA LEU A 168 -1.88 -7.36 20.53
C LEU A 168 -1.84 -7.33 19.00
N ALA A 169 -1.57 -6.17 18.42
CA ALA A 169 -1.41 -6.00 16.98
C ALA A 169 -0.21 -6.81 16.46
N VAL A 170 0.93 -6.75 17.14
CA VAL A 170 2.12 -7.54 16.79
C VAL A 170 1.87 -9.03 16.94
N LEU A 171 1.20 -9.46 18.01
CA LEU A 171 0.82 -10.87 18.19
C LEU A 171 -0.13 -11.32 17.07
N GLY A 172 -1.12 -10.49 16.70
CA GLY A 172 -2.03 -10.76 15.58
C GLY A 172 -1.28 -10.84 14.23
N TYR A 173 -0.32 -9.95 14.02
CA TYR A 173 0.53 -9.95 12.84
C TYR A 173 1.28 -11.29 12.68
N PHE A 174 1.99 -11.72 13.70
CA PHE A 174 2.72 -13.00 13.65
C PHE A 174 1.80 -14.22 13.63
N ALA A 175 0.67 -14.17 14.31
CA ALA A 175 -0.31 -15.26 14.28
C ALA A 175 -0.89 -15.44 12.88
N GLY A 176 -1.28 -14.34 12.21
CA GLY A 176 -1.79 -14.40 10.85
C GLY A 176 -0.71 -14.82 9.84
N ALA A 177 0.53 -14.35 10.00
CA ALA A 177 1.67 -14.80 9.21
C ALA A 177 1.89 -16.32 9.39
N GLY A 178 1.82 -16.82 10.63
CA GLY A 178 1.92 -18.24 10.93
C GLY A 178 0.82 -19.06 10.27
N VAL A 179 -0.44 -18.58 10.27
CA VAL A 179 -1.54 -19.23 9.56
C VAL A 179 -1.28 -19.24 8.05
N TYR A 180 -0.81 -18.13 7.49
CA TYR A 180 -0.48 -18.08 6.06
C TYR A 180 0.60 -19.12 5.70
N LEU A 181 1.68 -19.18 6.47
CA LEU A 181 2.76 -20.16 6.26
C LEU A 181 2.26 -21.60 6.37
N LEU A 182 1.40 -21.90 7.33
CA LEU A 182 0.82 -23.25 7.48
C LEU A 182 -0.10 -23.66 6.33
N MET A 183 -0.70 -22.70 5.62
CA MET A 183 -1.66 -22.98 4.54
C MET A 183 -1.00 -22.97 3.15
N PHE A 184 0.07 -22.20 2.94
CA PHE A 184 0.58 -21.90 1.61
C PHE A 184 2.10 -22.12 1.44
N ALA A 185 2.88 -22.29 2.52
CA ALA A 185 4.28 -22.69 2.50
C ALA A 185 4.40 -24.20 2.74
#